data_e0b710f8a3e3cb56e23029aa22fc9b13
#
_entry.id   e0b710f8a3e3cb56e23029aa22fc9b13
#
_cell.length_a   1.000
_cell.length_b   1.000
_cell.length_c   1.000
_cell.angle_alpha   90.00
_cell.angle_beta   90.00
_cell.angle_gamma   90.00
#
_symmetry.space_group_name_H-M   'P 1'
#
loop_
_entity.id
_entity.type
_entity.pdbx_description
1 polymer ?
#
loop_
_entity_poly.entity_id
_entity_poly.type
_entity_poly.pdbx_seq_one_letter_code
_entity_poly.pdbx_strand_id
1 'polypeptide(L)'
;QRANAAVTKFIAFLRDRGLYPMRDFMDPALRAHLGSFVPLASRNFFAIAMHHDPLTLYTHSTHWWDTARMREEPHPSPVRRGALRYNIWDSRSEGMATAMEEFLLHAGLFDDSPRSREIVWIMLAQRAARGLASLYLQANEMDIAQAKAFQVEWTPRGWMRPDLDLLGFEQQLYLRQPGYGTSYVTGKFLL
;
A
#
# COMPACT_ATOMS: atom_id res chain seq x y z
N GLN A 1 -12.57 -7.50 -14.56
CA GLN A 1 -12.58 -6.48 -15.62
C GLN A 1 -12.17 -5.11 -15.11
N ARG A 2 -12.79 -4.54 -14.05
CA ARG A 2 -12.46 -3.20 -13.50
C ARG A 2 -11.00 -3.06 -13.07
N ALA A 3 -10.45 -4.05 -12.37
CA ALA A 3 -9.05 -4.06 -11.96
C ALA A 3 -8.09 -4.03 -13.16
N ASN A 4 -8.39 -4.81 -14.20
CA ASN A 4 -7.63 -4.81 -15.44
C ASN A 4 -7.65 -3.45 -16.15
N ALA A 5 -8.82 -2.81 -16.23
CA ALA A 5 -8.97 -1.48 -16.81
C ALA A 5 -8.20 -0.42 -15.99
N ALA A 6 -8.20 -0.55 -14.66
CA ALA A 6 -7.45 0.34 -13.77
C ALA A 6 -5.95 0.25 -14.02
N VAL A 7 -5.39 -0.96 -14.13
CA VAL A 7 -3.96 -1.15 -14.46
C VAL A 7 -3.65 -0.58 -15.84
N THR A 8 -4.51 -0.79 -16.84
CA THR A 8 -4.31 -0.22 -18.18
C THR A 8 -4.29 1.32 -18.15
N LYS A 9 -5.26 1.95 -17.45
CA LYS A 9 -5.31 3.41 -17.26
C LYS A 9 -4.05 3.92 -16.56
N PHE A 10 -3.60 3.23 -15.52
CA PHE A 10 -2.42 3.59 -14.74
C PHE A 10 -1.15 3.58 -15.58
N ILE A 11 -0.91 2.49 -16.33
CA ILE A 11 0.28 2.35 -17.18
C ILE A 11 0.26 3.37 -18.32
N ALA A 12 -0.90 3.59 -18.96
CA ALA A 12 -1.05 4.60 -19.99
C ALA A 12 -0.71 5.99 -19.45
N PHE A 13 -1.26 6.36 -18.29
CA PHE A 13 -0.97 7.65 -17.65
C PHE A 13 0.52 7.87 -17.40
N LEU A 14 1.22 6.89 -16.86
CA LEU A 14 2.67 7.01 -16.61
C LEU A 14 3.47 7.17 -17.90
N ARG A 15 3.11 6.43 -18.94
CA ARG A 15 3.75 6.49 -20.26
C ARG A 15 3.52 7.84 -20.93
N ASP A 16 2.28 8.29 -20.98
CA ASP A 16 1.89 9.52 -21.66
C ASP A 16 2.48 10.77 -21.01
N ARG A 17 2.67 10.72 -19.69
CA ARG A 17 3.28 11.82 -18.91
C ARG A 17 4.81 11.72 -18.81
N GLY A 18 5.40 10.61 -19.22
CA GLY A 18 6.86 10.39 -19.05
C GLY A 18 7.34 10.39 -17.60
N LEU A 19 6.44 10.05 -16.66
CA LEU A 19 6.71 10.13 -15.22
C LEU A 19 7.63 9.03 -14.71
N TYR A 20 7.72 7.93 -15.45
CA TYR A 20 8.51 6.78 -15.05
C TYR A 20 9.12 6.09 -16.28
N PRO A 21 10.38 5.63 -16.23
CA PRO A 21 10.99 4.88 -17.33
C PRO A 21 10.34 3.50 -17.44
N MET A 22 9.38 3.38 -18.35
CA MET A 22 8.62 2.14 -18.57
C MET A 22 9.53 1.01 -19.04
N ARG A 23 9.29 -0.19 -18.50
CA ARG A 23 9.94 -1.46 -18.84
C ARG A 23 8.89 -2.53 -19.13
N ASP A 24 9.22 -3.48 -19.98
CA ASP A 24 8.28 -4.54 -20.43
C ASP A 24 7.80 -5.42 -19.28
N PHE A 25 8.57 -5.59 -18.21
CA PHE A 25 8.18 -6.37 -17.04
C PHE A 25 7.14 -5.69 -16.13
N MET A 26 6.90 -4.40 -16.27
CA MET A 26 6.04 -3.64 -15.34
C MET A 26 4.57 -4.01 -15.47
N ASP A 27 4.04 -4.09 -16.68
CA ASP A 27 2.64 -4.47 -16.91
C ASP A 27 2.34 -5.90 -16.45
N PRO A 28 3.13 -6.92 -16.82
CA PRO A 28 2.96 -8.26 -16.28
C PRO A 28 3.06 -8.34 -14.76
N ALA A 29 3.99 -7.59 -14.14
CA ALA A 29 4.16 -7.57 -12.68
C ALA A 29 2.90 -7.07 -11.96
N LEU A 30 2.25 -6.02 -12.45
CA LEU A 30 0.99 -5.57 -11.87
C LEU A 30 -0.16 -6.55 -12.10
N ARG A 31 -0.27 -7.10 -13.32
CA ARG A 31 -1.37 -8.01 -13.66
C ARG A 31 -1.29 -9.34 -12.93
N ALA A 32 -0.11 -9.78 -12.53
CA ALA A 32 0.07 -10.97 -11.69
C ALA A 32 -0.57 -10.82 -10.29
N HIS A 33 -0.85 -9.60 -9.85
CA HIS A 33 -1.41 -9.28 -8.54
C HIS A 33 -2.82 -8.67 -8.61
N LEU A 34 -3.56 -8.94 -9.69
CA LEU A 34 -4.95 -8.48 -9.79
C LEU A 34 -5.84 -9.14 -8.74
N GLY A 35 -6.56 -8.30 -8.00
CA GLY A 35 -7.52 -8.78 -7.00
C GLY A 35 -8.75 -9.43 -7.63
N SER A 36 -9.31 -10.41 -6.93
CA SER A 36 -10.56 -11.06 -7.26
C SER A 36 -11.76 -10.36 -6.63
N PHE A 37 -12.97 -10.75 -7.06
CA PHE A 37 -14.20 -10.29 -6.41
C PHE A 37 -14.27 -10.80 -4.97
N VAL A 38 -14.60 -9.89 -4.04
CA VAL A 38 -14.85 -10.22 -2.63
C VAL A 38 -16.29 -9.83 -2.29
N PRO A 39 -17.12 -10.74 -1.75
CA PRO A 39 -18.48 -10.44 -1.29
C PRO A 39 -18.48 -9.33 -0.24
N LEU A 40 -19.53 -8.51 -0.22
CA LEU A 40 -19.61 -7.31 0.63
C LEU A 40 -19.38 -7.64 2.12
N ALA A 41 -19.96 -8.72 2.61
CA ALA A 41 -19.83 -9.15 4.01
C ALA A 41 -18.37 -9.49 4.41
N SER A 42 -17.54 -9.89 3.46
CA SER A 42 -16.15 -10.32 3.68
C SER A 42 -15.13 -9.25 3.32
N ARG A 43 -15.55 -8.04 2.92
CA ARG A 43 -14.62 -6.98 2.52
C ARG A 43 -13.92 -6.39 3.73
N ASN A 44 -12.64 -6.62 3.83
CA ASN A 44 -11.75 -5.87 4.70
C ASN A 44 -11.39 -4.52 4.08
N PHE A 45 -10.56 -3.71 4.75
CA PHE A 45 -10.14 -2.38 4.29
C PHE A 45 -9.68 -2.37 2.83
N PHE A 46 -8.77 -3.25 2.45
CA PHE A 46 -8.20 -3.30 1.09
C PHE A 46 -9.22 -3.73 0.04
N ALA A 47 -10.08 -4.68 0.39
CA ALA A 47 -11.16 -5.10 -0.50
C ALA A 47 -12.21 -3.99 -0.66
N ILE A 48 -12.48 -3.21 0.38
CA ILE A 48 -13.34 -2.02 0.29
C ILE A 48 -12.74 -1.02 -0.70
N ALA A 49 -11.47 -0.64 -0.52
CA ALA A 49 -10.76 0.28 -1.41
C ALA A 49 -10.78 -0.23 -2.87
N MET A 50 -10.42 -1.49 -3.09
CA MET A 50 -10.40 -2.11 -4.43
C MET A 50 -11.78 -2.11 -5.10
N HIS A 51 -12.88 -2.31 -4.35
CA HIS A 51 -14.21 -2.35 -4.93
C HIS A 51 -14.79 -0.93 -5.15
N HIS A 52 -14.36 0.05 -4.39
CA HIS A 52 -14.69 1.46 -4.63
C HIS A 52 -13.93 1.99 -5.85
N ASP A 53 -12.61 1.94 -5.81
CA ASP A 53 -11.76 2.36 -6.92
C ASP A 53 -10.48 1.50 -6.99
N PRO A 54 -10.41 0.53 -7.91
CA PRO A 54 -9.21 -0.26 -8.09
C PRO A 54 -7.96 0.57 -8.42
N LEU A 55 -8.13 1.69 -9.14
CA LEU A 55 -7.01 2.51 -9.58
C LEU A 55 -6.21 3.06 -8.41
N THR A 56 -6.87 3.53 -7.34
CA THR A 56 -6.19 4.06 -6.15
C THR A 56 -5.35 2.99 -5.47
N LEU A 57 -5.88 1.77 -5.33
CA LEU A 57 -5.13 0.67 -4.73
C LEU A 57 -3.95 0.23 -5.61
N TYR A 58 -4.12 0.21 -6.95
CA TYR A 58 -3.04 -0.22 -7.85
C TYR A 58 -1.89 0.76 -7.96
N THR A 59 -2.04 2.02 -7.57
CA THR A 59 -0.90 2.94 -7.43
C THR A 59 0.07 2.49 -6.34
N HIS A 60 -0.44 1.85 -5.27
CA HIS A 60 0.40 1.21 -4.25
C HIS A 60 1.17 0.00 -4.78
N SER A 61 0.63 -0.69 -5.75
CA SER A 61 1.24 -1.91 -6.32
C SER A 61 2.55 -1.66 -7.07
N THR A 62 3.06 -0.44 -7.09
CA THR A 62 4.38 -0.11 -7.64
C THR A 62 5.53 -0.84 -6.93
N HIS A 63 5.37 -1.29 -5.69
CA HIS A 63 6.37 -2.15 -5.05
C HIS A 63 6.57 -3.50 -5.78
N TRP A 64 5.57 -3.99 -6.54
CA TRP A 64 5.75 -5.17 -7.41
C TRP A 64 6.67 -4.90 -8.59
N TRP A 65 6.71 -3.65 -9.08
CA TRP A 65 7.69 -3.23 -10.08
C TRP A 65 9.11 -3.28 -9.53
N ASP A 66 9.31 -2.79 -8.30
CA ASP A 66 10.62 -2.82 -7.68
C ASP A 66 11.09 -4.25 -7.45
N THR A 67 10.19 -5.14 -7.06
CA THR A 67 10.47 -6.58 -6.94
C THR A 67 10.82 -7.20 -8.31
N ALA A 68 10.06 -6.89 -9.35
CA ALA A 68 10.35 -7.36 -10.70
C ALA A 68 11.68 -6.78 -11.21
N ARG A 69 11.94 -5.49 -10.97
CA ARG A 69 13.20 -4.84 -11.34
C ARG A 69 14.40 -5.48 -10.69
N MET A 70 14.32 -5.84 -9.41
CA MET A 70 15.43 -6.54 -8.73
C MET A 70 15.78 -7.87 -9.39
N ARG A 71 14.82 -8.53 -10.01
CA ARG A 71 15.02 -9.78 -10.73
C ARG A 71 15.53 -9.54 -12.15
N GLU A 72 14.95 -8.59 -12.89
CA GLU A 72 15.22 -8.39 -14.32
C GLU A 72 16.41 -7.46 -14.58
N GLU A 73 16.61 -6.45 -13.72
CA GLU A 73 17.66 -5.44 -13.81
C GLU A 73 18.38 -5.29 -12.45
N PRO A 74 19.04 -6.33 -11.94
CA PRO A 74 19.63 -6.33 -10.60
C PRO A 74 20.72 -5.26 -10.46
N HIS A 75 20.64 -4.47 -9.40
CA HIS A 75 21.65 -3.46 -9.11
C HIS A 75 22.99 -4.11 -8.74
N PRO A 76 24.16 -3.57 -9.16
CA PRO A 76 25.47 -4.15 -8.81
C PRO A 76 25.69 -4.27 -7.30
N SER A 77 25.23 -3.29 -6.51
CA SER A 77 25.34 -3.35 -5.05
C SER A 77 24.43 -4.42 -4.46
N PRO A 78 24.96 -5.33 -3.61
CA PRO A 78 24.17 -6.37 -2.97
C PRO A 78 23.09 -5.81 -2.03
N VAL A 79 23.29 -4.60 -1.49
CA VAL A 79 22.30 -3.91 -0.62
C VAL A 79 21.07 -3.47 -1.40
N ARG A 80 21.21 -3.15 -2.69
CA ARG A 80 20.12 -2.60 -3.51
C ARG A 80 19.45 -3.63 -4.43
N ARG A 81 20.06 -4.79 -4.63
CA ARG A 81 19.58 -5.78 -5.62
C ARG A 81 18.61 -6.81 -5.08
N GLY A 82 18.36 -6.85 -3.78
CA GLY A 82 17.49 -7.85 -3.19
C GLY A 82 16.89 -7.41 -1.86
N ALA A 83 15.85 -8.12 -1.43
CA ALA A 83 15.27 -7.95 -0.10
C ALA A 83 16.30 -8.36 0.96
N LEU A 84 16.50 -7.49 1.94
CA LEU A 84 17.33 -7.74 3.09
C LEU A 84 16.51 -8.42 4.20
N ARG A 85 17.18 -9.11 5.10
CA ARG A 85 16.56 -9.82 6.23
C ARG A 85 15.90 -8.91 7.27
N TYR A 86 16.15 -7.60 7.19
CA TYR A 86 15.70 -6.61 8.17
C TYR A 86 14.75 -5.58 7.54
N ASN A 87 13.96 -4.92 8.35
CA ASN A 87 12.86 -4.01 7.97
C ASN A 87 13.26 -2.77 7.15
N ILE A 88 14.54 -2.51 6.93
CA ILE A 88 15.03 -1.49 5.99
C ILE A 88 14.43 -1.70 4.60
N TRP A 89 14.28 -2.96 4.19
CA TRP A 89 13.61 -3.31 2.94
C TRP A 89 12.16 -2.82 2.90
N ASP A 90 11.42 -3.02 3.99
CA ASP A 90 10.01 -2.65 4.06
C ASP A 90 9.83 -1.12 3.98
N SER A 91 10.72 -0.34 4.60
CA SER A 91 10.73 1.13 4.48
C SER A 91 10.94 1.57 3.03
N ARG A 92 11.77 0.87 2.26
CA ARG A 92 11.94 1.13 0.84
C ARG A 92 10.71 0.70 0.04
N SER A 93 10.27 -0.53 0.19
CA SER A 93 9.20 -1.13 -0.61
C SER A 93 7.87 -0.47 -0.32
N GLU A 94 7.42 -0.49 0.91
CA GLU A 94 6.14 0.05 1.35
C GLU A 94 6.13 1.58 1.36
N GLY A 95 7.25 2.18 1.74
CA GLY A 95 7.41 3.64 1.71
C GLY A 95 7.35 4.21 0.30
N MET A 96 8.03 3.59 -0.66
CA MET A 96 7.94 3.98 -2.08
C MET A 96 6.52 3.81 -2.61
N ALA A 97 5.87 2.69 -2.33
CA ALA A 97 4.50 2.46 -2.77
C ALA A 97 3.52 3.49 -2.18
N THR A 98 3.69 3.85 -0.91
CA THR A 98 2.88 4.88 -0.25
C THR A 98 3.17 6.28 -0.81
N ALA A 99 4.43 6.59 -1.11
CA ALA A 99 4.79 7.85 -1.76
C ALA A 99 4.21 7.95 -3.18
N MET A 100 4.19 6.86 -3.92
CA MET A 100 3.64 6.82 -5.28
C MET A 100 2.12 7.09 -5.31
N GLU A 101 1.36 6.71 -4.30
CA GLU A 101 -0.07 7.06 -4.21
C GLU A 101 -0.28 8.57 -4.20
N GLU A 102 0.46 9.28 -3.35
CA GLU A 102 0.36 10.73 -3.24
C GLU A 102 1.04 11.45 -4.43
N PHE A 103 2.19 10.96 -4.89
CA PHE A 103 2.84 11.48 -6.09
C PHE A 103 1.88 11.47 -7.30
N LEU A 104 1.20 10.36 -7.53
CA LEU A 104 0.26 10.21 -8.64
C LEU A 104 -1.01 11.04 -8.47
N LEU A 105 -1.46 11.24 -7.22
CA LEU A 105 -2.53 12.19 -6.91
C LEU A 105 -2.14 13.60 -7.33
N HIS A 106 -0.94 14.06 -7.00
CA HIS A 106 -0.44 15.38 -7.36
C HIS A 106 -0.07 15.49 -8.85
N ALA A 107 0.29 14.39 -9.50
CA ALA A 107 0.52 14.35 -10.94
C ALA A 107 -0.77 14.43 -11.78
N GLY A 108 -1.94 14.35 -11.14
CA GLY A 108 -3.24 14.52 -11.80
C GLY A 108 -3.90 13.21 -12.26
N LEU A 109 -3.44 12.04 -11.79
CA LEU A 109 -4.07 10.75 -12.15
C LEU A 109 -5.57 10.70 -11.78
N PHE A 110 -5.98 11.45 -10.78
CA PHE A 110 -7.34 11.44 -10.21
C PHE A 110 -8.08 12.78 -10.37
N ASP A 111 -7.65 13.66 -11.28
CA ASP A 111 -8.26 15.00 -11.42
C ASP A 111 -9.73 14.94 -11.87
N ASP A 112 -10.08 13.90 -12.62
CA ASP A 112 -11.44 13.61 -13.07
C ASP A 112 -12.30 12.86 -12.03
N SER A 113 -11.73 12.52 -10.86
CA SER A 113 -12.40 11.70 -9.86
C SER A 113 -12.15 12.19 -8.42
N PRO A 114 -12.98 13.11 -7.89
CA PRO A 114 -12.86 13.58 -6.52
C PRO A 114 -12.86 12.46 -5.47
N ARG A 115 -13.68 11.42 -5.68
CA ARG A 115 -13.74 10.26 -4.77
C ARG A 115 -12.45 9.46 -4.74
N SER A 116 -11.77 9.31 -5.86
CA SER A 116 -10.47 8.63 -5.91
C SER A 116 -9.43 9.40 -5.09
N ARG A 117 -9.46 10.73 -5.14
CA ARG A 117 -8.61 11.62 -4.33
C ARG A 117 -8.86 11.41 -2.83
N GLU A 118 -10.13 11.31 -2.41
CA GLU A 118 -10.48 11.01 -1.01
C GLU A 118 -9.96 9.64 -0.58
N ILE A 119 -10.06 8.62 -1.42
CA ILE A 119 -9.59 7.26 -1.11
C ILE A 119 -8.08 7.24 -0.85
N VAL A 120 -7.28 8.01 -1.59
CA VAL A 120 -5.83 8.13 -1.32
C VAL A 120 -5.58 8.61 0.11
N TRP A 121 -6.30 9.64 0.56
CA TRP A 121 -6.18 10.15 1.93
C TRP A 121 -6.71 9.19 2.98
N ILE A 122 -7.79 8.46 2.69
CA ILE A 122 -8.29 7.40 3.56
C ILE A 122 -7.25 6.30 3.74
N MET A 123 -6.58 5.89 2.67
CA MET A 123 -5.50 4.90 2.73
C MET A 123 -4.31 5.41 3.56
N LEU A 124 -3.94 6.68 3.42
CA LEU A 124 -2.87 7.28 4.22
C LEU A 124 -3.25 7.38 5.70
N ALA A 125 -4.49 7.78 6.02
CA ALA A 125 -4.99 7.82 7.39
C ALA A 125 -4.94 6.43 8.06
N GLN A 126 -5.37 5.39 7.36
CA GLN A 126 -5.28 4.01 7.85
C GLN A 126 -3.82 3.59 8.10
N ARG A 127 -2.88 3.96 7.22
CA ARG A 127 -1.46 3.63 7.42
C ARG A 127 -0.85 4.38 8.60
N ALA A 128 -1.25 5.63 8.82
CA ALA A 128 -0.81 6.40 9.99
C ALA A 128 -1.34 5.78 11.29
N ALA A 129 -2.64 5.44 11.33
CA ALA A 129 -3.24 4.76 12.48
C ALA A 129 -2.56 3.41 12.77
N ARG A 130 -2.30 2.62 11.73
CA ARG A 130 -1.59 1.35 11.81
C ARG A 130 -0.16 1.51 12.32
N GLY A 131 0.56 2.50 11.81
CA GLY A 131 1.93 2.80 12.24
C GLY A 131 2.01 3.18 13.70
N LEU A 132 1.12 4.05 14.19
CA LEU A 132 1.06 4.45 15.59
C LEU A 132 0.65 3.27 16.49
N ALA A 133 -0.38 2.52 16.13
CA ALA A 133 -0.79 1.33 16.88
C ALA A 133 0.38 0.32 17.00
N SER A 134 1.15 0.12 15.93
CA SER A 134 2.35 -0.72 15.94
C SER A 134 3.41 -0.22 16.90
N LEU A 135 3.67 1.08 16.95
CA LEU A 135 4.64 1.69 17.88
C LEU A 135 4.22 1.49 19.34
N TYR A 136 2.99 1.84 19.68
CA TYR A 136 2.46 1.71 21.02
C TYR A 136 2.43 0.25 21.50
N LEU A 137 2.11 -0.68 20.59
CA LEU A 137 2.15 -2.10 20.85
C LEU A 137 3.57 -2.59 21.15
N GLN A 138 4.56 -2.17 20.36
CA GLN A 138 5.98 -2.49 20.57
C GLN A 138 6.56 -1.84 21.83
N ALA A 139 6.09 -0.65 22.20
CA ALA A 139 6.47 0.04 23.42
C ALA A 139 5.81 -0.54 24.69
N ASN A 140 4.93 -1.52 24.57
CA ASN A 140 4.07 -2.05 25.63
C ASN A 140 3.14 -0.99 26.27
N GLU A 141 2.77 0.02 25.50
CA GLU A 141 1.81 1.06 25.92
C GLU A 141 0.37 0.69 25.57
N MET A 142 0.19 -0.24 24.63
CA MET A 142 -1.09 -0.83 24.25
C MET A 142 -0.98 -2.35 24.21
N ASP A 143 -2.06 -3.03 24.54
CA ASP A 143 -2.25 -4.43 24.21
C ASP A 143 -2.86 -4.58 22.79
N ILE A 144 -2.99 -5.82 22.30
CA ILE A 144 -3.53 -6.10 20.96
C ILE A 144 -4.97 -5.59 20.81
N ALA A 145 -5.79 -5.68 21.84
CA ALA A 145 -7.19 -5.23 21.78
C ALA A 145 -7.26 -3.71 21.68
N GLN A 146 -6.45 -3.00 22.46
CA GLN A 146 -6.34 -1.54 22.41
C GLN A 146 -5.79 -1.06 21.08
N ALA A 147 -4.75 -1.70 20.54
CA ALA A 147 -4.17 -1.38 19.23
C ALA A 147 -5.17 -1.59 18.07
N LYS A 148 -6.00 -2.64 18.14
CA LYS A 148 -7.10 -2.86 17.20
C LYS A 148 -8.17 -1.77 17.30
N ALA A 149 -8.60 -1.42 18.51
CA ALA A 149 -9.59 -0.36 18.75
C ALA A 149 -9.08 0.99 18.23
N PHE A 150 -7.81 1.32 18.49
CA PHE A 150 -7.14 2.52 18.00
C PHE A 150 -7.19 2.62 16.46
N GLN A 151 -6.86 1.54 15.75
CA GLN A 151 -6.93 1.55 14.30
C GLN A 151 -8.35 1.78 13.76
N VAL A 152 -9.36 1.19 14.41
CA VAL A 152 -10.79 1.40 14.04
C VAL A 152 -11.18 2.85 14.27
N GLU A 153 -10.80 3.43 15.41
CA GLU A 153 -11.13 4.82 15.79
C GLU A 153 -10.56 5.84 14.80
N TRP A 154 -9.30 5.66 14.42
CA TRP A 154 -8.56 6.62 13.59
C TRP A 154 -8.62 6.33 12.09
N THR A 155 -9.35 5.30 11.68
CA THR A 155 -9.68 5.06 10.26
C THR A 155 -11.10 5.55 9.97
N PRO A 156 -11.36 6.22 8.85
CA PRO A 156 -12.70 6.70 8.53
C PRO A 156 -13.78 5.64 8.67
N ARG A 157 -14.96 6.03 9.15
CA ARG A 157 -16.06 5.12 9.52
C ARG A 157 -16.39 4.12 8.41
N GLY A 158 -16.48 2.84 8.82
CA GLY A 158 -16.87 1.73 7.95
C GLY A 158 -15.77 1.19 7.05
N TRP A 159 -14.60 1.85 7.01
CA TRP A 159 -13.48 1.36 6.24
C TRP A 159 -12.67 0.30 6.96
N MET A 160 -12.54 0.38 8.29
CA MET A 160 -11.86 -0.65 9.09
C MET A 160 -12.89 -1.49 9.85
N ARG A 161 -13.05 -2.73 9.43
CA ARG A 161 -14.03 -3.70 9.96
C ARG A 161 -13.45 -4.43 11.18
N PRO A 162 -13.95 -4.16 12.41
CA PRO A 162 -13.46 -4.84 13.63
C PRO A 162 -13.87 -6.30 13.73
N ASP A 163 -14.87 -6.70 12.98
CA ASP A 163 -15.44 -8.06 12.92
C ASP A 163 -14.71 -9.00 11.95
N LEU A 164 -13.69 -8.49 11.23
CA LEU A 164 -12.87 -9.28 10.30
C LEU A 164 -11.44 -9.46 10.82
N ASP A 165 -10.79 -10.52 10.34
CA ASP A 165 -9.48 -10.96 10.85
C ASP A 165 -8.30 -10.03 10.51
N LEU A 166 -8.47 -9.07 9.59
CA LEU A 166 -7.38 -8.21 9.13
C LEU A 166 -6.66 -7.51 10.28
N LEU A 167 -7.39 -6.92 11.23
CA LEU A 167 -6.81 -6.22 12.37
C LEU A 167 -5.95 -7.14 13.25
N GLY A 168 -6.46 -8.35 13.53
CA GLY A 168 -5.71 -9.34 14.29
C GLY A 168 -4.45 -9.80 13.58
N PHE A 169 -4.56 -10.05 12.28
CA PHE A 169 -3.44 -10.43 11.44
C PHE A 169 -2.36 -9.34 11.41
N GLU A 170 -2.75 -8.07 11.18
CA GLU A 170 -1.81 -6.95 11.12
C GLU A 170 -1.06 -6.76 12.46
N GLN A 171 -1.74 -6.81 13.60
CA GLN A 171 -1.08 -6.67 14.90
C GLN A 171 -0.06 -7.80 15.15
N GLN A 172 -0.40 -9.02 14.81
CA GLN A 172 0.53 -10.15 14.91
C GLN A 172 1.73 -10.01 13.96
N LEU A 173 1.50 -9.50 12.76
CA LEU A 173 2.56 -9.22 11.80
C LEU A 173 3.55 -8.20 12.38
N TYR A 174 3.06 -7.11 12.96
CA TYR A 174 3.90 -6.04 13.51
C TYR A 174 4.67 -6.46 14.74
N LEU A 175 4.10 -7.35 15.56
CA LEU A 175 4.85 -7.95 16.67
C LEU A 175 6.00 -8.82 16.20
N ARG A 176 5.81 -9.57 15.12
CA ARG A 176 6.86 -10.43 14.53
C ARG A 176 7.89 -9.66 13.72
N GLN A 177 7.51 -8.51 13.17
CA GLN A 177 8.35 -7.66 12.35
C GLN A 177 8.32 -6.22 12.88
N PRO A 178 9.08 -5.93 13.94
CA PRO A 178 9.18 -4.59 14.51
C PRO A 178 9.59 -3.55 13.45
N GLY A 179 8.88 -2.42 13.39
CA GLY A 179 9.10 -1.39 12.39
C GLY A 179 8.35 -1.58 11.05
N TYR A 180 7.74 -2.73 10.80
CA TYR A 180 6.96 -2.92 9.58
C TYR A 180 5.76 -1.96 9.51
N GLY A 181 4.97 -1.85 10.58
CA GLY A 181 3.80 -0.98 10.60
C GLY A 181 4.10 0.50 10.36
N THR A 182 5.27 0.98 10.76
CA THR A 182 5.73 2.36 10.53
C THR A 182 6.38 2.56 9.18
N SER A 183 6.82 1.50 8.50
CA SER A 183 7.61 1.55 7.26
C SER A 183 6.92 2.33 6.14
N TYR A 184 5.60 2.26 6.06
CA TYR A 184 4.79 2.98 5.09
C TYR A 184 4.97 4.50 5.16
N VAL A 185 4.86 5.04 6.38
CA VAL A 185 4.94 6.48 6.62
C VAL A 185 6.40 6.93 6.67
N THR A 186 7.25 6.24 7.43
CA THR A 186 8.67 6.57 7.57
C THR A 186 9.37 6.48 6.21
N GLY A 187 9.16 5.39 5.46
CA GLY A 187 9.78 5.22 4.16
C GLY A 187 9.32 6.27 3.14
N LYS A 188 8.04 6.66 3.18
CA LYS A 188 7.53 7.77 2.35
C LYS A 188 8.28 9.09 2.62
N PHE A 189 8.57 9.41 3.88
CA PHE A 189 9.28 10.64 4.24
C PHE A 189 10.78 10.62 3.92
N LEU A 190 11.35 9.45 3.64
CA LEU A 190 12.75 9.30 3.24
C LEU A 190 12.96 9.48 1.73
N LEU A 191 11.92 9.58 0.94
CA LEU A 191 11.92 9.79 -0.51
C LEU A 191 11.70 11.24 -0.87
#